data_ec44714e06b7de0f1310ac2dc29d321e
#
_entry.id   ec44714e06b7de0f1310ac2dc29d321e
#
_cell.length_a   1.000
_cell.length_b   1.000
_cell.length_c   1.000
_cell.angle_alpha   90.00
_cell.angle_beta   90.00
_cell.angle_gamma   90.00
#
_symmetry.space_group_name_H-M   'P 1'
#
loop_
_entity.id
_entity.type
_entity.pdbx_description
1 polymer ?
#
loop_
_entity_poly.entity_id
_entity_poly.type
_entity_poly.pdbx_seq_one_letter_code
_entity_poly.pdbx_strand_id
1 'polypeptide(L)'
;MVEREVVLPVEVGELWEALTEPEVVAEWFGGEVEWDLTDGGRMHVREPDGGHRDGVVESVTAGEHLRFRWWPSDDVTSVSEVTYVVQPEGAGSSRLTVMERPLVPGAATAVRACAGDHRWSALDDVLFRAWARTYASRSVGFA
;
A
#
# COMPACT_ATOMS: atom_id res chain seq x y z
N MET A 1 -0.42 -5.05 15.65
CA MET A 1 0.40 -5.15 14.45
C MET A 1 -0.27 -6.04 13.43
N VAL A 2 -0.30 -5.61 12.20
CA VAL A 2 -0.88 -6.36 11.07
C VAL A 2 0.24 -6.71 10.10
N GLU A 3 0.24 -7.95 9.61
CA GLU A 3 1.16 -8.39 8.58
C GLU A 3 0.40 -9.22 7.56
N ARG A 4 0.62 -8.92 6.28
CA ARG A 4 0.08 -9.68 5.16
C ARG A 4 1.18 -9.96 4.15
N GLU A 5 1.14 -11.15 3.59
CA GLU A 5 2.08 -11.57 2.58
C GLU A 5 1.30 -12.17 1.43
N VAL A 6 1.57 -11.68 0.22
CA VAL A 6 0.91 -12.16 -0.99
C VAL A 6 1.95 -12.43 -2.07
N VAL A 7 1.70 -13.45 -2.89
CA VAL A 7 2.51 -13.75 -4.06
C VAL A 7 1.64 -13.55 -5.29
N LEU A 8 2.15 -12.77 -6.24
CA LEU A 8 1.43 -12.42 -7.45
C LEU A 8 2.23 -12.81 -8.69
N PRO A 9 1.55 -13.27 -9.78
CA PRO A 9 2.22 -13.67 -11.02
C PRO A 9 2.60 -12.46 -11.87
N VAL A 10 3.39 -11.55 -11.30
CA VAL A 10 3.81 -10.30 -11.93
C VAL A 10 5.28 -10.06 -11.63
N GLU A 11 5.95 -9.31 -12.49
CA GLU A 11 7.32 -8.89 -12.25
C GLU A 11 7.40 -7.83 -11.15
N VAL A 12 8.54 -7.73 -10.48
CA VAL A 12 8.77 -6.79 -9.38
C VAL A 12 8.45 -5.35 -9.82
N GLY A 13 8.87 -4.95 -11.02
CA GLY A 13 8.61 -3.60 -11.52
C GLY A 13 7.13 -3.29 -11.69
N GLU A 14 6.35 -4.25 -12.19
CA GLU A 14 4.91 -4.10 -12.35
C GLU A 14 4.20 -4.02 -10.99
N LEU A 15 4.62 -4.84 -10.04
CA LEU A 15 4.09 -4.79 -8.69
C LEU A 15 4.40 -3.44 -8.03
N TRP A 16 5.63 -2.96 -8.19
CA TRP A 16 6.03 -1.67 -7.64
C TRP A 16 5.17 -0.53 -8.21
N GLU A 17 4.93 -0.53 -9.51
CA GLU A 17 4.03 0.45 -10.14
C GLU A 17 2.63 0.37 -9.55
N ALA A 18 2.10 -0.83 -9.34
CA ALA A 18 0.76 -1.01 -8.77
C ALA A 18 0.66 -0.44 -7.35
N LEU A 19 1.77 -0.46 -6.61
CA LEU A 19 1.80 0.04 -5.24
C LEU A 19 2.04 1.55 -5.15
N THR A 20 2.57 2.18 -6.19
CA THR A 20 3.06 3.55 -6.11
C THR A 20 2.41 4.51 -7.07
N GLU A 21 1.96 4.07 -8.24
CA GLU A 21 1.28 4.94 -9.20
C GLU A 21 -0.12 5.29 -8.69
N PRO A 22 -0.44 6.59 -8.48
CA PRO A 22 -1.71 6.98 -7.87
C PRO A 22 -2.94 6.43 -8.56
N GLU A 23 -2.93 6.36 -9.89
CA GLU A 23 -4.06 5.84 -10.67
C GLU A 23 -4.30 4.36 -10.40
N VAL A 24 -3.24 3.57 -10.26
CA VAL A 24 -3.35 2.15 -9.97
C VAL A 24 -3.67 1.91 -8.51
N VAL A 25 -3.09 2.69 -7.62
CA VAL A 25 -3.41 2.63 -6.18
C VAL A 25 -4.89 2.90 -5.96
N ALA A 26 -5.48 3.85 -6.65
CA ALA A 26 -6.91 4.14 -6.56
C ALA A 26 -7.77 2.92 -6.91
N GLU A 27 -7.32 2.08 -7.83
CA GLU A 27 -8.04 0.88 -8.24
C GLU A 27 -8.11 -0.18 -7.14
N TRP A 28 -7.00 -0.47 -6.47
CA TRP A 28 -6.99 -1.52 -5.45
C TRP A 28 -7.30 -1.01 -4.05
N PHE A 29 -6.92 0.22 -3.75
CA PHE A 29 -7.18 0.82 -2.44
C PHE A 29 -8.63 1.30 -2.31
N GLY A 30 -9.22 1.72 -3.42
CA GLY A 30 -10.58 2.23 -3.45
C GLY A 30 -10.73 3.68 -3.01
N GLY A 31 -9.63 4.37 -2.77
CA GLY A 31 -9.59 5.78 -2.42
C GLY A 31 -8.59 6.51 -3.31
N GLU A 32 -8.04 7.61 -2.82
CA GLU A 32 -7.03 8.37 -3.55
C GLU A 32 -5.78 8.56 -2.70
N VAL A 33 -4.63 8.44 -3.32
CA VAL A 33 -3.34 8.69 -2.67
C VAL A 33 -2.56 9.71 -3.50
N GLU A 34 -2.12 10.76 -2.81
CA GLU A 34 -1.17 11.74 -3.37
C GLU A 34 0.07 11.69 -2.51
N TRP A 35 1.21 11.47 -3.11
CA TRP A 35 2.47 11.43 -2.36
C TRP A 35 3.67 11.85 -3.19
N ASP A 36 4.65 12.34 -2.47
CA ASP A 36 6.00 12.57 -2.98
C ASP A 36 6.86 11.41 -2.50
N LEU A 37 7.23 10.52 -3.40
CA LEU A 37 7.96 9.29 -3.07
C LEU A 37 9.46 9.56 -2.97
N THR A 38 9.82 10.40 -2.02
CA THR A 38 11.19 10.68 -1.61
C THR A 38 11.25 10.60 -0.09
N ASP A 39 12.43 10.37 0.46
CA ASP A 39 12.60 10.35 1.91
C ASP A 39 12.18 11.71 2.48
N GLY A 40 11.21 11.67 3.40
CA GLY A 40 10.64 12.89 3.98
C GLY A 40 9.50 13.51 3.17
N GLY A 41 9.12 12.90 2.04
CA GLY A 41 8.02 13.40 1.20
C GLY A 41 6.67 13.37 1.89
N ARG A 42 5.83 14.33 1.57
CA ARG A 42 4.48 14.40 2.14
C ARG A 42 3.52 13.51 1.39
N MET A 43 2.48 13.07 2.10
CA MET A 43 1.41 12.30 1.50
C MET A 43 0.05 12.72 2.07
N HIS A 44 -0.97 12.59 1.24
CA HIS A 44 -2.36 12.78 1.62
C HIS A 44 -3.18 11.66 1.01
N VAL A 45 -4.09 11.10 1.80
CA VAL A 45 -4.89 9.95 1.41
C VAL A 45 -6.35 10.25 1.66
N ARG A 46 -7.20 9.95 0.67
CA ARG A 46 -8.64 9.87 0.88
C ARG A 46 -9.01 8.40 0.92
N GLU A 47 -9.55 7.95 2.06
CA GLU A 47 -9.92 6.57 2.27
C GLU A 47 -11.24 6.23 1.55
N PRO A 48 -11.51 4.93 1.29
CA PRO A 48 -12.74 4.51 0.61
C PRO A 48 -14.02 4.97 1.30
N ASP A 49 -13.99 5.12 2.62
CA ASP A 49 -15.14 5.58 3.41
C ASP A 49 -15.32 7.12 3.40
N GLY A 50 -14.44 7.85 2.71
CA GLY A 50 -14.46 9.31 2.64
C GLY A 50 -13.60 10.00 3.70
N GLY A 51 -13.00 9.26 4.61
CA GLY A 51 -12.06 9.80 5.59
C GLY A 51 -10.76 10.25 4.95
N HIS A 52 -10.02 11.10 5.63
CA HIS A 52 -8.73 11.60 5.16
C HIS A 52 -7.62 11.22 6.10
N ARG A 53 -6.44 10.96 5.54
CA ARG A 53 -5.20 10.75 6.27
C ARG A 53 -4.12 11.64 5.71
N ASP A 54 -3.28 12.12 6.61
CA ASP A 54 -2.03 12.77 6.25
C ASP A 54 -0.88 11.84 6.61
N GLY A 55 0.25 12.01 5.97
CA GLY A 55 1.39 11.18 6.26
C GLY A 55 2.69 11.73 5.73
N VAL A 56 3.74 10.97 5.98
CA VAL A 56 5.08 11.27 5.52
C VAL A 56 5.78 9.98 5.10
N VAL A 57 6.44 10.02 3.94
CA VAL A 57 7.29 8.92 3.48
C VAL A 57 8.58 8.96 4.29
N GLU A 58 8.88 7.87 5.00
CA GLU A 58 10.11 7.79 5.79
C GLU A 58 11.29 7.36 4.95
N SER A 59 11.11 6.32 4.14
CA SER A 59 12.17 5.82 3.28
C SER A 59 11.57 5.09 2.09
N VAL A 60 12.25 5.17 0.96
CA VAL A 60 11.85 4.48 -0.27
C VAL A 60 13.07 4.02 -1.04
N THR A 61 13.02 2.75 -1.48
CA THR A 61 13.97 2.18 -2.43
C THR A 61 13.14 1.55 -3.54
N ALA A 62 13.19 2.16 -4.72
CA ALA A 62 12.34 1.76 -5.84
C ALA A 62 12.45 0.27 -6.15
N GLY A 63 11.32 -0.40 -6.27
CA GLY A 63 11.25 -1.82 -6.57
C GLY A 63 11.54 -2.74 -5.40
N GLU A 64 11.80 -2.21 -4.21
CA GLU A 64 12.20 -3.03 -3.06
C GLU A 64 11.41 -2.72 -1.80
N HIS A 65 11.30 -1.45 -1.45
CA HIS A 65 10.87 -1.09 -0.10
C HIS A 65 10.27 0.30 -0.06
N LEU A 66 9.16 0.44 0.68
CA LEU A 66 8.52 1.72 0.97
C LEU A 66 8.04 1.69 2.42
N ARG A 67 8.43 2.68 3.19
CA ARG A 67 7.95 2.85 4.56
C ARG A 67 7.40 4.25 4.72
N PHE A 68 6.19 4.35 5.26
CA PHE A 68 5.58 5.65 5.55
C PHE A 68 4.83 5.60 6.88
N ARG A 69 4.63 6.77 7.46
CA ARG A 69 3.76 6.96 8.62
C ARG A 69 2.56 7.77 8.20
N TRP A 70 1.43 7.40 8.68
CA TRP A 70 0.19 8.14 8.44
C TRP A 70 -0.68 8.18 9.69
N TRP A 71 -1.64 9.09 9.67
CA TRP A 71 -2.60 9.29 10.74
C TRP A 71 -3.89 9.87 10.16
N PRO A 72 -5.06 9.65 10.80
CA PRO A 72 -6.28 10.34 10.40
C PRO A 72 -6.06 11.84 10.50
N SER A 73 -6.54 12.60 9.53
CA SER A 73 -6.33 14.06 9.50
C SER A 73 -6.97 14.76 10.70
N ASP A 74 -7.99 14.14 11.29
CA ASP A 74 -8.68 14.64 12.49
C ASP A 74 -8.12 14.08 13.80
N ASP A 75 -7.11 13.21 13.75
CA ASP A 75 -6.53 12.58 14.94
C ASP A 75 -5.04 12.30 14.75
N VAL A 76 -4.23 13.33 14.96
CA VAL A 76 -2.78 13.26 14.78
C VAL A 76 -2.06 12.36 15.80
N THR A 77 -2.78 11.88 16.81
CA THR A 77 -2.21 10.99 17.84
C THR A 77 -2.27 9.52 17.45
N SER A 78 -3.07 9.17 16.45
CA SER A 78 -3.26 7.78 16.00
C SER A 78 -2.33 7.44 14.84
N VAL A 79 -1.03 7.53 15.07
CA VAL A 79 -0.01 7.30 14.05
C VAL A 79 0.24 5.81 13.86
N SER A 80 0.24 5.35 12.61
CA SER A 80 0.68 4.01 12.23
C SER A 80 1.84 4.09 11.25
N GLU A 81 2.70 3.09 11.30
CA GLU A 81 3.78 2.91 10.33
C GLU A 81 3.41 1.76 9.40
N VAL A 82 3.47 2.02 8.10
CA VAL A 82 3.23 1.01 7.06
C VAL A 82 4.52 0.75 6.32
N THR A 83 4.83 -0.53 6.12
CA THR A 83 6.00 -0.95 5.35
C THR A 83 5.57 -1.92 4.25
N TYR A 84 5.98 -1.63 3.02
CA TYR A 84 5.88 -2.54 1.89
C TYR A 84 7.28 -3.08 1.58
N VAL A 85 7.40 -4.40 1.47
CA VAL A 85 8.62 -5.05 0.99
C VAL A 85 8.27 -5.88 -0.23
N VAL A 86 8.96 -5.64 -1.33
CA VAL A 86 8.75 -6.33 -2.60
C VAL A 86 9.98 -7.18 -2.90
N GLN A 87 9.76 -8.44 -3.22
CA GLN A 87 10.84 -9.38 -3.50
C GLN A 87 10.47 -10.26 -4.70
N PRO A 88 11.44 -10.65 -5.55
CA PRO A 88 11.16 -11.66 -6.57
C PRO A 88 10.87 -13.02 -5.91
N GLU A 89 9.92 -13.75 -6.49
CA GLU A 89 9.52 -15.07 -5.99
C GLU A 89 9.51 -16.05 -7.15
N GLY A 90 10.70 -16.44 -7.59
CA GLY A 90 10.86 -17.26 -8.78
C GLY A 90 10.64 -16.44 -10.06
N ALA A 91 10.62 -17.13 -11.21
CA ALA A 91 10.47 -16.46 -12.50
C ALA A 91 9.03 -15.97 -12.69
N GLY A 92 8.88 -14.70 -13.02
CA GLY A 92 7.57 -14.10 -13.35
C GLY A 92 6.65 -13.89 -12.16
N SER A 93 7.11 -14.05 -10.93
CA SER A 93 6.31 -13.85 -9.72
C SER A 93 7.02 -12.96 -8.74
N SER A 94 6.26 -12.26 -7.92
CA SER A 94 6.77 -11.38 -6.87
C SER A 94 6.02 -11.59 -5.57
N ARG A 95 6.71 -11.35 -4.48
CA ARG A 95 6.15 -11.39 -3.13
C ARG A 95 6.05 -9.97 -2.59
N LEU A 96 4.88 -9.62 -2.08
CA LEU A 96 4.66 -8.39 -1.35
C LEU A 96 4.39 -8.73 0.12
N THR A 97 5.13 -8.10 1.00
CA THR A 97 4.84 -8.13 2.43
C THR A 97 4.39 -6.73 2.84
N VAL A 98 3.23 -6.66 3.49
CA VAL A 98 2.69 -5.42 4.05
C VAL A 98 2.65 -5.57 5.56
N MET A 99 3.21 -4.61 6.26
CA MET A 99 3.16 -4.54 7.71
C MET A 99 2.59 -3.18 8.11
N GLU A 100 1.65 -3.19 9.02
CA GLU A 100 1.17 -1.95 9.65
C GLU A 100 1.20 -2.12 11.16
N ARG A 101 1.85 -1.19 11.84
CA ARG A 101 1.91 -1.19 13.30
C ARG A 101 1.60 0.20 13.86
N PRO A 102 0.82 0.25 14.94
CA PRO A 102 0.62 1.52 15.63
C PRO A 102 1.91 1.95 16.34
N LEU A 103 2.18 3.25 16.33
CA LEU A 103 3.37 3.82 17.00
C LEU A 103 3.06 4.35 18.40
N VAL A 104 1.77 4.49 18.73
CA VAL A 104 1.34 4.99 20.05
C VAL A 104 0.69 3.85 20.83
N PRO A 105 1.22 3.44 21.97
CA PRO A 105 0.63 2.37 22.78
C PRO A 105 -0.66 2.81 23.47
N GLY A 106 -1.59 1.84 23.69
CA GLY A 106 -2.83 2.07 24.42
C GLY A 106 -4.03 1.36 23.79
N ALA A 107 -5.18 1.42 24.48
CA ALA A 107 -6.41 0.73 24.05
C ALA A 107 -6.94 1.25 22.72
N ALA A 108 -6.90 2.56 22.49
CA ALA A 108 -7.28 3.16 21.22
C ALA A 108 -6.43 2.65 20.07
N THR A 109 -5.16 2.39 20.33
CA THR A 109 -4.22 1.84 19.38
C THR A 109 -4.62 0.43 18.96
N ALA A 110 -5.07 -0.40 19.89
CA ALA A 110 -5.52 -1.76 19.60
C ALA A 110 -6.73 -1.76 18.66
N VAL A 111 -7.67 -0.84 18.85
CA VAL A 111 -8.82 -0.69 17.96
C VAL A 111 -8.38 -0.29 16.56
N ARG A 112 -7.44 0.63 16.46
CA ARG A 112 -6.90 1.08 15.18
C ARG A 112 -6.13 -0.04 14.47
N ALA A 113 -5.43 -0.90 15.21
CA ALA A 113 -4.76 -2.06 14.65
C ALA A 113 -5.76 -3.04 14.02
N CYS A 114 -6.93 -3.24 14.64
CA CYS A 114 -7.98 -4.05 14.06
C CYS A 114 -8.52 -3.46 12.75
N ALA A 115 -8.66 -2.14 12.68
CA ALA A 115 -9.04 -1.46 11.44
C ALA A 115 -8.01 -1.66 10.33
N GLY A 116 -6.72 -1.61 10.67
CA GLY A 116 -5.63 -1.90 9.74
C GLY A 116 -5.68 -3.31 9.20
N ASP A 117 -6.00 -4.29 10.05
CA ASP A 117 -6.15 -5.68 9.60
C ASP A 117 -7.26 -5.81 8.57
N HIS A 118 -8.38 -5.17 8.81
CA HIS A 118 -9.50 -5.18 7.86
C HIS A 118 -9.10 -4.56 6.51
N ARG A 119 -8.32 -3.48 6.54
CA ARG A 119 -7.85 -2.79 5.32
C ARG A 119 -7.06 -3.72 4.40
N TRP A 120 -6.21 -4.58 4.95
CA TRP A 120 -5.30 -5.42 4.18
C TRP A 120 -5.81 -6.84 3.97
N SER A 121 -6.99 -7.19 4.44
CA SER A 121 -7.48 -8.56 4.48
C SER A 121 -7.70 -9.19 3.11
N ALA A 122 -8.00 -8.40 2.08
CA ALA A 122 -8.24 -8.89 0.71
C ALA A 122 -7.20 -8.36 -0.28
N LEU A 123 -5.98 -8.10 0.20
CA LEU A 123 -4.94 -7.43 -0.57
C LEU A 123 -4.59 -8.16 -1.86
N ASP A 124 -4.43 -9.48 -1.81
CA ASP A 124 -4.09 -10.29 -2.98
C ASP A 124 -5.11 -10.16 -4.10
N ASP A 125 -6.38 -10.25 -3.75
CA ASP A 125 -7.48 -10.18 -4.71
C ASP A 125 -7.58 -8.80 -5.37
N VAL A 126 -7.53 -7.74 -4.56
CA VAL A 126 -7.66 -6.38 -5.10
C VAL A 126 -6.44 -5.97 -5.92
N LEU A 127 -5.24 -6.37 -5.52
CA LEU A 127 -4.02 -6.10 -6.28
C LEU A 127 -4.03 -6.85 -7.61
N PHE A 128 -4.41 -8.11 -7.62
CA PHE A 128 -4.47 -8.89 -8.84
C PHE A 128 -5.47 -8.29 -9.83
N ARG A 129 -6.64 -7.91 -9.36
CA ARG A 129 -7.66 -7.28 -10.20
C ARG A 129 -7.19 -5.94 -10.79
N ALA A 130 -6.53 -5.13 -9.98
CA ALA A 130 -5.99 -3.85 -10.44
C ALA A 130 -4.90 -4.06 -11.50
N TRP A 131 -4.01 -5.00 -11.27
CA TRP A 131 -2.98 -5.37 -12.24
C TRP A 131 -3.61 -5.85 -13.55
N ALA A 132 -4.57 -6.75 -13.47
CA ALA A 132 -5.21 -7.30 -14.65
C ALA A 132 -5.88 -6.22 -15.52
N ARG A 133 -6.54 -5.25 -14.89
CA ARG A 133 -7.16 -4.14 -15.62
C ARG A 133 -6.14 -3.22 -16.27
N THR A 134 -5.03 -2.97 -15.60
CA THR A 134 -4.04 -1.99 -16.04
C THR A 134 -3.04 -2.57 -17.03
N TYR A 135 -2.50 -3.76 -16.73
CA TYR A 135 -1.35 -4.31 -17.45
C TYR A 135 -1.69 -5.43 -18.42
N ALA A 136 -2.68 -6.24 -18.11
CA ALA A 136 -3.12 -7.27 -19.06
C ALA A 136 -3.67 -6.66 -20.34
N SER A 137 -4.35 -5.53 -20.24
CA SER A 137 -4.85 -4.78 -21.41
C SER A 137 -3.72 -4.29 -22.31
N ARG A 138 -2.60 -3.89 -21.74
CA ARG A 138 -1.42 -3.46 -22.49
C ARG A 138 -0.80 -4.61 -23.27
N SER A 139 -0.73 -5.78 -22.66
CA SER A 139 -0.17 -6.98 -23.30
C SER A 139 -0.99 -7.40 -24.52
N VAL A 140 -2.30 -7.31 -24.44
CA VAL A 140 -3.20 -7.64 -25.55
C VAL A 140 -3.00 -6.69 -26.73
N GLY A 141 -2.62 -5.45 -26.48
CA GLY A 141 -2.39 -4.44 -27.51
C GLY A 141 -1.24 -4.74 -28.47
N PHE A 142 -0.41 -5.72 -28.17
CA PHE A 142 0.72 -6.11 -29.00
C PHE A 142 0.46 -7.35 -29.86
N ALA A 143 -0.69 -7.90 -29.81
CA ALA A 143 -1.04 -9.11 -30.54
C ALA A 143 -1.23 -8.88 -32.04
#